data_c1b9562069738808f1823e56499fec2d
#
_entry.id   c1b9562069738808f1823e56499fec2d
#
_cell.length_a   1.000
_cell.length_b   1.000
_cell.length_c   1.000
_cell.angle_alpha   90.00
_cell.angle_beta   90.00
_cell.angle_gamma   90.00
#
_symmetry.space_group_name_H-M   'P 1'
#
loop_
_entity.id
_entity.type
_entity.pdbx_description
1 polymer ?
#
loop_
_entity_poly.entity_id
_entity_poly.type
_entity_poly.pdbx_seq_one_letter_code
_entity_poly.pdbx_strand_id
1 'polypeptide(L)'
;MHTHDTHPAVIKRLRRAGGHLASVVQMLDQGRPCLEVVQQLQAVEKAITQAKRTLIQDHLDHCLSHMVDSVVPTQADSLDEFRQITKYL
;
A
#
# COMPACT_ATOMS: atom_id res chain seq x y z
N MET A 1 -9.57 1.50 -19.96
CA MET A 1 -9.52 1.26 -18.54
C MET A 1 -8.24 0.53 -18.17
N HIS A 2 -7.56 1.02 -17.20
CA HIS A 2 -6.32 0.39 -16.77
C HIS A 2 -6.52 -0.48 -15.59
N THR A 3 -6.13 -1.73 -15.75
CA THR A 3 -5.94 -2.61 -14.64
C THR A 3 -4.49 -2.51 -14.25
N HIS A 4 -4.23 -2.14 -13.02
CA HIS A 4 -2.88 -2.13 -12.50
C HIS A 4 -2.48 -3.57 -12.20
N ASP A 5 -1.45 -4.04 -12.86
CA ASP A 5 -1.00 -5.43 -12.72
C ASP A 5 -0.61 -5.80 -11.30
N THR A 6 -0.20 -4.79 -10.50
CA THR A 6 0.23 -5.00 -9.12
C THR A 6 -0.92 -5.05 -8.12
N HIS A 7 -2.12 -4.59 -8.50
CA HIS A 7 -3.24 -4.53 -7.56
C HIS A 7 -3.62 -5.88 -6.96
N PRO A 8 -3.72 -6.96 -7.73
CA PRO A 8 -4.02 -8.27 -7.12
C PRO A 8 -2.99 -8.71 -6.10
N ALA A 9 -1.71 -8.46 -6.36
CA ALA A 9 -0.64 -8.79 -5.44
C ALA A 9 -0.71 -7.94 -4.17
N VAL A 10 -1.02 -6.66 -4.30
CA VAL A 10 -1.19 -5.75 -3.17
C VAL A 10 -2.38 -6.16 -2.31
N ILE A 11 -3.50 -6.51 -2.95
CA ILE A 11 -4.68 -6.99 -2.24
C ILE A 11 -4.34 -8.23 -1.41
N LYS A 12 -3.62 -9.17 -2.01
CA LYS A 12 -3.20 -10.39 -1.32
C LYS A 12 -2.32 -10.08 -0.12
N ARG A 13 -1.37 -9.17 -0.28
CA ARG A 13 -0.49 -8.74 0.81
C ARG A 13 -1.27 -8.07 1.95
N LEU A 14 -2.23 -7.22 1.61
CA LEU A 14 -3.04 -6.52 2.60
C LEU A 14 -3.96 -7.48 3.34
N ARG A 15 -4.53 -8.46 2.65
CA ARG A 15 -5.33 -9.50 3.30
C ARG A 15 -4.50 -10.30 4.29
N ARG A 16 -3.27 -10.63 3.91
CA ARG A 16 -2.35 -11.35 4.80
C ARG A 16 -1.99 -10.50 6.01
N ALA A 17 -1.72 -9.22 5.80
CA ALA A 17 -1.43 -8.28 6.88
C ALA A 17 -2.65 -8.14 7.81
N GLY A 18 -3.85 -8.11 7.24
CA GLY A 18 -5.09 -8.06 8.02
C GLY A 18 -5.26 -9.28 8.91
N GLY A 19 -4.99 -10.47 8.38
CA GLY A 19 -5.01 -11.70 9.18
C GLY A 19 -3.95 -11.69 10.27
N HIS A 20 -2.77 -11.19 9.96
CA HIS A 20 -1.69 -11.05 10.93
C HIS A 20 -2.10 -10.07 12.05
N LEU A 21 -2.71 -8.95 11.69
CA LEU A 21 -3.20 -7.98 12.66
C LEU A 21 -4.25 -8.61 13.59
N ALA A 22 -5.16 -9.40 13.03
CA ALA A 22 -6.15 -10.12 13.83
C ALA A 22 -5.48 -11.06 14.84
N SER A 23 -4.40 -11.72 14.43
CA SER A 23 -3.61 -12.56 15.33
C SER A 23 -2.98 -11.76 16.47
N VAL A 24 -2.52 -10.55 16.18
CA VAL A 24 -1.95 -9.67 17.21
C VAL A 24 -3.00 -9.29 18.23
N VAL A 25 -4.22 -9.01 17.78
CA VAL A 25 -5.34 -8.73 18.71
C VAL A 25 -5.57 -9.92 19.64
N GLN A 26 -5.56 -11.15 19.10
CA GLN A 26 -5.69 -12.35 19.91
C GLN A 26 -4.55 -12.51 20.92
N MET A 27 -3.32 -12.18 20.51
CA MET A 27 -2.17 -12.23 21.42
C MET A 27 -2.38 -11.32 22.63
N LEU A 28 -2.90 -10.13 22.40
CA LEU A 28 -3.25 -9.20 23.49
C LEU A 28 -4.33 -9.76 24.38
N ASP A 29 -5.39 -10.33 23.81
CA ASP A 29 -6.48 -10.96 24.54
C ASP A 29 -5.97 -12.13 25.41
N GLN A 30 -4.98 -12.85 24.93
CA GLN A 30 -4.38 -13.99 25.62
C GLN A 30 -3.33 -13.57 26.66
N GLY A 31 -3.03 -12.30 26.77
CA GLY A 31 -2.03 -11.80 27.72
C GLY A 31 -0.61 -12.19 27.35
N ARG A 32 -0.30 -12.30 26.06
CA ARG A 32 1.05 -12.60 25.61
C ARG A 32 2.02 -11.47 25.99
N PRO A 33 3.31 -11.78 26.17
CA PRO A 33 4.28 -10.75 26.56
C PRO A 33 4.30 -9.56 25.62
N CYS A 34 4.39 -8.37 26.19
CA CYS A 34 4.38 -7.11 25.44
C CYS A 34 5.44 -7.08 24.33
N LEU A 35 6.62 -7.59 24.62
CA LEU A 35 7.69 -7.63 23.62
C LEU A 35 7.28 -8.41 22.37
N GLU A 36 6.66 -9.58 22.56
CA GLU A 36 6.19 -10.37 21.42
C GLU A 36 5.13 -9.63 20.60
N VAL A 37 4.20 -8.99 21.29
CA VAL A 37 3.13 -8.23 20.64
C VAL A 37 3.70 -7.08 19.82
N VAL A 38 4.64 -6.34 20.39
CA VAL A 38 5.28 -5.20 19.70
C VAL A 38 6.05 -5.68 18.47
N GLN A 39 6.75 -6.80 18.56
CA GLN A 39 7.49 -7.36 17.43
C GLN A 39 6.55 -7.77 16.31
N GLN A 40 5.41 -8.35 16.64
CA GLN A 40 4.41 -8.73 15.65
C GLN A 40 3.75 -7.51 15.02
N LEU A 41 3.48 -6.47 15.80
CA LEU A 41 2.97 -5.20 15.28
C LEU A 41 3.95 -4.57 14.31
N GLN A 42 5.24 -4.61 14.62
CA GLN A 42 6.28 -4.09 13.73
C GLN A 42 6.25 -4.81 12.38
N ALA A 43 6.06 -6.12 12.39
CA ALA A 43 5.98 -6.89 11.15
C ALA A 43 4.73 -6.52 10.34
N VAL A 44 3.58 -6.33 10.99
CA VAL A 44 2.35 -5.89 10.34
C VAL A 44 2.53 -4.51 9.72
N GLU A 45 3.10 -3.58 10.48
CA GLU A 45 3.35 -2.22 10.02
C GLU A 45 4.25 -2.22 8.77
N LYS A 46 5.32 -3.01 8.81
CA LYS A 46 6.25 -3.13 7.69
C LYS A 46 5.56 -3.68 6.45
N ALA A 47 4.71 -4.69 6.60
CA ALA A 47 3.98 -5.28 5.48
C ALA A 47 3.03 -4.25 4.85
N ILE A 48 2.34 -3.46 5.66
CA ILE A 48 1.45 -2.41 5.18
C ILE A 48 2.24 -1.32 4.46
N THR A 49 3.36 -0.92 5.02
CA THR A 49 4.24 0.09 4.40
C THR A 49 4.71 -0.37 3.03
N GLN A 50 5.10 -1.64 2.90
CA GLN A 50 5.54 -2.18 1.61
C GLN A 50 4.41 -2.24 0.59
N ALA A 51 3.21 -2.61 1.02
CA ALA A 51 2.04 -2.62 0.14
C ALA A 51 1.72 -1.21 -0.35
N LYS A 52 1.77 -0.24 0.54
CA LYS A 52 1.57 1.17 0.20
C LYS A 52 2.60 1.64 -0.82
N ARG A 53 3.87 1.33 -0.61
CA ARG A 53 4.94 1.72 -1.53
C ARG A 53 4.75 1.11 -2.91
N THR A 54 4.34 -0.15 -2.96
CA THR A 54 4.08 -0.81 -4.24
C THR A 54 2.93 -0.12 -4.99
N LEU A 55 1.87 0.24 -4.28
CA LEU A 55 0.75 0.98 -4.86
C LEU A 55 1.19 2.32 -5.42
N ILE A 56 1.97 3.06 -4.64
CA ILE A 56 2.43 4.39 -5.03
C ILE A 56 3.32 4.27 -6.27
N GLN A 57 4.26 3.33 -6.27
CA GLN A 57 5.16 3.13 -7.38
C GLN A 57 4.41 2.73 -8.65
N ASP A 58 3.44 1.84 -8.53
CA ASP A 58 2.60 1.43 -9.66
C ASP A 58 1.85 2.64 -10.23
N HIS A 59 1.31 3.48 -9.36
CA HIS A 59 0.60 4.68 -9.78
C HIS A 59 1.53 5.66 -10.48
N LEU A 60 2.74 5.87 -9.96
CA LEU A 60 3.73 6.75 -10.57
C LEU A 60 4.13 6.26 -11.95
N ASP A 61 4.44 4.97 -12.08
CA ASP A 61 4.82 4.37 -13.36
C ASP A 61 3.71 4.56 -14.38
N HIS A 62 2.48 4.32 -13.98
CA HIS A 62 1.31 4.47 -14.84
C HIS A 62 1.11 5.92 -15.26
N CYS A 63 1.23 6.84 -14.32
CA CYS A 63 1.09 8.28 -14.56
C CYS A 63 2.15 8.78 -15.55
N LEU A 64 3.39 8.36 -15.36
CA LEU A 64 4.50 8.75 -16.25
C LEU A 64 4.31 8.19 -17.65
N SER A 65 3.86 6.96 -17.78
CA SER A 65 3.55 6.36 -19.07
C SER A 65 2.52 7.19 -19.83
N HIS A 66 1.47 7.60 -19.15
CA HIS A 66 0.43 8.44 -19.74
C HIS A 66 0.97 9.79 -20.20
N MET A 67 1.84 10.39 -19.43
CA MET A 67 2.41 11.69 -19.74
C MET A 67 3.30 11.64 -20.98
N VAL A 68 3.94 10.49 -21.21
CA VAL A 68 4.80 10.31 -22.38
C VAL A 68 3.97 10.03 -23.64
N ASP A 69 2.90 9.24 -23.50
CA ASP A 69 2.15 8.72 -24.65
C ASP A 69 1.07 9.65 -25.19
N SER A 70 0.57 10.58 -24.38
CA SER A 70 -0.51 11.43 -24.84
C SER A 70 -0.53 12.77 -24.13
N VAL A 71 -0.95 13.80 -24.89
CA VAL A 71 -1.20 15.14 -24.36
C VAL A 71 -2.71 15.32 -24.33
N VAL A 72 -3.32 15.04 -23.20
CA VAL A 72 -4.76 15.14 -23.03
C VAL A 72 -5.08 16.04 -21.81
N PRO A 73 -6.25 16.70 -21.81
CA PRO A 73 -6.63 17.60 -20.70
C PRO A 73 -6.66 16.92 -19.34
N THR A 74 -6.90 15.60 -19.31
CA THR A 74 -6.94 14.83 -18.08
C THR A 74 -5.60 14.71 -17.40
N GLN A 75 -4.51 15.15 -18.05
CA GLN A 75 -3.18 15.13 -17.43
C GLN A 75 -3.10 16.03 -16.20
N ALA A 76 -3.86 17.14 -16.19
CA ALA A 76 -3.87 18.03 -15.04
C ALA A 76 -4.40 17.32 -13.78
N ASP A 77 -5.44 16.50 -13.95
CA ASP A 77 -6.01 15.73 -12.84
C ASP A 77 -5.04 14.64 -12.38
N SER A 78 -4.37 14.00 -13.32
CA SER A 78 -3.36 12.97 -13.01
C SER A 78 -2.18 13.56 -12.24
N LEU A 79 -1.73 14.74 -12.62
CA LEU A 79 -0.65 15.43 -11.93
C LEU A 79 -1.04 15.85 -10.52
N ASP A 80 -2.27 16.27 -10.32
CA ASP A 80 -2.77 16.64 -9.01
C ASP A 80 -2.82 15.44 -8.09
N GLU A 81 -3.35 14.32 -8.57
CA GLU A 81 -3.37 13.07 -7.82
C GLU A 81 -1.95 12.60 -7.50
N PHE A 82 -1.04 12.68 -8.47
CA PHE A 82 0.37 12.37 -8.28
C PHE A 82 0.96 13.16 -7.11
N ARG A 83 0.74 14.46 -7.06
CA ARG A 83 1.23 15.31 -5.97
C ARG A 83 0.68 14.87 -4.62
N GLN A 84 -0.62 14.57 -4.58
CA GLN A 84 -1.27 14.15 -3.34
C GLN A 84 -0.70 12.82 -2.85
N ILE A 85 -0.51 11.87 -3.74
CA ILE A 85 0.03 10.55 -3.38
C ILE A 85 1.45 10.65 -2.86
N THR A 86 2.28 11.53 -3.42
CA THR A 86 3.68 11.67 -2.99
C THR A 86 3.81 12.11 -1.54
N LYS A 87 2.78 12.72 -0.96
CA LYS A 87 2.80 13.10 0.45
C LYS A 87 2.85 11.90 1.39
N TYR A 88 2.52 10.72 0.89
CA TYR A 88 2.46 9.49 1.68
C TYR A 88 3.65 8.57 1.46
N LEU A 89 4.63 9.03 0.76
CA LEU A 89 5.86 8.25 0.52
C LEU A 89 6.65 8.00 1.81
#